data_f87ba2488e313ef8bfc679c0a4ba7e1c
#
_entry.id   f87ba2488e313ef8bfc679c0a4ba7e1c
#
_cell.length_a   1.000
_cell.length_b   1.000
_cell.length_c   1.000
_cell.angle_alpha   90.00
_cell.angle_beta   90.00
_cell.angle_gamma   90.00
#
_symmetry.space_group_name_H-M   'P 1'
#
loop_
_entity.id
_entity.type
_entity.pdbx_description
1 polymer ?
#
loop_
_entity_poly.entity_id
_entity_poly.type
_entity_poly.pdbx_seq_one_letter_code
_entity_poly.pdbx_strand_id
1 'polypeptide(L)'
;ETMDMSDFFNYLLSRRTDTPEVVIKSNLIDDGKEYVIGRPRTLTPVSPKKGNNMTSVEDGFINCACPAIMKHLMTSADSVFVIDELGYLESSCIPFQENIKSLLDNSRVLAVIRKQSTEFLDSIKSRSDVLLIDIDNTFSSISCIIMASGMSKRFGTNKLLASFNNNTLFENAINIGRFVDFCETLAVTRHDELVQICEQEHIHCIKHNMPYRNDMVRLGVSRILKETNRHKSCCTQGILFLPSDQPLITKTSLQLLCLLFIYYNSSYFACNSTDKSSNANNNYFNNNSKICRLAFNGTPGSPVIFPARYYDELMNLPQG
;
A
#
# COMPACT_ATOMS: atom_id res chain seq x y z
N GLU A 1 22.38 -0.37 -13.35
CA GLU A 1 22.89 -1.15 -12.20
C GLU A 1 21.74 -1.34 -11.22
N THR A 2 21.34 -2.59 -11.00
CA THR A 2 20.31 -2.96 -10.02
C THR A 2 20.96 -2.85 -8.63
N MET A 3 20.41 -1.97 -7.81
CA MET A 3 20.78 -1.85 -6.40
C MET A 3 20.50 -3.18 -5.70
N ASP A 4 21.52 -3.80 -5.08
CA ASP A 4 21.37 -5.04 -4.33
C ASP A 4 20.48 -4.78 -3.11
N MET A 5 19.45 -5.61 -2.93
CA MET A 5 18.52 -5.52 -1.79
C MET A 5 19.24 -5.71 -0.45
N SER A 6 20.40 -6.36 -0.42
CA SER A 6 21.23 -6.51 0.79
C SER A 6 21.83 -5.17 1.26
N ASP A 7 22.20 -4.30 0.34
CA ASP A 7 22.69 -2.95 0.65
C ASP A 7 21.56 -2.05 1.17
N PHE A 8 20.32 -2.27 0.68
CA PHE A 8 19.12 -1.60 1.16
C PHE A 8 18.82 -1.97 2.63
N PHE A 9 18.88 -3.26 2.99
CA PHE A 9 18.63 -3.71 4.37
C PHE A 9 19.75 -3.33 5.35
N ASN A 10 21.00 -3.30 4.92
CA ASN A 10 22.12 -2.85 5.77
C ASN A 10 22.06 -1.35 6.07
N TYR A 11 21.44 -0.55 5.18
CA TYR A 11 21.19 0.87 5.40
C TYR A 11 20.06 1.12 6.43
N LEU A 12 19.09 0.19 6.56
CA LEU A 12 17.92 0.31 7.46
C LEU A 12 18.21 -0.04 8.93
N LEU A 13 19.40 -0.56 9.26
CA LEU A 13 19.76 -0.89 10.64
C LEU A 13 20.44 0.31 11.32
N SER A 14 19.65 1.27 11.83
CA SER A 14 20.14 2.19 12.83
C SER A 14 20.61 1.38 14.03
N ARG A 15 21.92 1.25 14.22
CA ARG A 15 22.49 0.67 15.44
C ARG A 15 22.04 1.53 16.61
N ARG A 16 21.24 0.97 17.52
CA ARG A 16 21.17 1.47 18.90
C ARG A 16 22.58 1.33 19.46
N THR A 17 23.30 2.43 19.55
CA THR A 17 24.51 2.49 20.37
C THR A 17 24.07 2.38 21.83
N ASP A 18 24.95 1.90 22.73
CA ASP A 18 24.70 1.85 24.18
C ASP A 18 24.47 3.24 24.78
N THR A 19 24.60 4.29 24.00
CA THR A 19 24.28 5.68 24.35
C THR A 19 22.81 5.95 24.01
N PRO A 20 22.05 6.64 24.88
CA PRO A 20 20.66 6.98 24.63
C PRO A 20 20.47 8.07 23.55
N GLU A 21 21.51 8.37 22.80
CA GLU A 21 21.51 9.37 21.72
C GLU A 21 21.03 8.76 20.40
N VAL A 22 20.30 9.54 19.59
CA VAL A 22 19.98 9.21 18.19
C VAL A 22 21.04 9.80 17.29
N VAL A 23 21.63 8.96 16.44
CA VAL A 23 22.71 9.37 15.52
C VAL A 23 22.31 9.11 14.07
N ILE A 24 22.87 9.90 13.15
CA ILE A 24 22.77 9.67 11.70
C ILE A 24 24.15 9.45 11.10
N LYS A 25 24.18 8.70 10.01
CA LYS A 25 25.31 8.52 9.10
C LYS A 25 24.87 8.82 7.69
N SER A 26 25.79 9.20 6.85
CA SER A 26 25.54 9.31 5.42
C SER A 26 26.63 8.61 4.63
N ASN A 27 26.23 7.69 3.74
CA ASN A 27 27.16 7.09 2.79
C ASN A 27 27.65 8.07 1.71
N LEU A 28 26.98 9.22 1.57
CA LEU A 28 27.39 10.28 0.65
C LEU A 28 28.50 11.17 1.23
N ILE A 29 28.65 11.20 2.57
CA ILE A 29 29.74 11.86 3.27
C ILE A 29 30.63 10.74 3.80
N ASP A 30 31.66 10.42 3.04
CA ASP A 30 32.56 9.29 3.30
C ASP A 30 33.62 9.67 4.38
N ASP A 31 33.16 10.08 5.57
CA ASP A 31 34.03 10.39 6.71
C ASP A 31 33.93 9.34 7.83
N GLY A 32 33.05 8.34 7.66
CA GLY A 32 32.83 7.26 8.62
C GLY A 32 32.28 7.70 9.98
N LYS A 33 31.87 8.96 10.14
CA LYS A 33 31.44 9.54 11.41
C LYS A 33 29.93 9.33 11.63
N GLU A 34 29.58 9.28 12.92
CA GLU A 34 28.22 9.36 13.41
C GLU A 34 27.94 10.78 13.93
N TYR A 35 26.81 11.32 13.57
CA TYR A 35 26.39 12.65 13.96
C TYR A 35 25.14 12.57 14.83
N VAL A 36 25.18 13.16 16.03
CA VAL A 36 24.06 13.15 16.96
C VAL A 36 22.98 14.10 16.47
N ILE A 37 21.75 13.60 16.36
CA ILE A 37 20.54 14.37 15.98
C ILE A 37 19.51 14.45 17.10
N GLY A 38 19.65 13.62 18.14
CA GLY A 38 18.72 13.60 19.26
C GLY A 38 19.37 13.19 20.56
N ARG A 39 19.01 13.85 21.66
CA ARG A 39 19.44 13.54 23.03
C ARG A 39 18.24 13.35 23.93
N PRO A 40 18.31 12.45 24.94
CA PRO A 40 17.26 12.32 25.95
C PRO A 40 17.00 13.66 26.64
N ARG A 41 15.72 13.99 26.82
CA ARG A 41 15.37 15.11 27.72
C ARG A 41 15.76 14.72 29.13
N THR A 42 16.54 15.56 29.81
CA THR A 42 16.76 15.46 31.25
C THR A 42 15.39 15.62 31.94
N LEU A 43 14.85 14.50 32.45
CA LEU A 43 13.54 14.48 33.12
C LEU A 43 13.69 15.19 34.47
N THR A 44 13.02 16.32 34.66
CA THR A 44 12.55 16.71 35.97
C THR A 44 11.41 15.77 36.38
N PRO A 45 11.24 15.37 37.65
CA PRO A 45 10.36 14.26 38.05
C PRO A 45 8.87 14.62 38.08
N VAL A 46 8.34 15.21 37.04
CA VAL A 46 6.90 15.51 36.89
C VAL A 46 6.37 14.83 35.63
N SER A 47 5.67 13.74 35.88
CA SER A 47 4.79 12.96 34.98
C SER A 47 5.37 12.49 33.62
N PRO A 48 5.43 11.18 33.36
CA PRO A 48 5.74 10.66 32.05
C PRO A 48 4.50 10.77 31.16
N LYS A 49 4.32 11.88 30.45
CA LYS A 49 3.44 11.89 29.28
C LYS A 49 4.12 10.99 28.21
N LYS A 50 3.41 9.96 27.77
CA LYS A 50 3.76 9.19 26.56
C LYS A 50 3.91 10.17 25.40
N GLY A 51 5.14 10.52 24.99
CA GLY A 51 5.40 11.42 23.87
C GLY A 51 6.88 11.80 23.85
N ASN A 52 7.40 12.06 22.72
CA ASN A 52 8.72 12.58 22.32
C ASN A 52 9.73 12.84 23.46
N ASN A 53 10.44 11.78 23.86
CA ASN A 53 11.39 11.83 24.99
C ASN A 53 12.77 12.37 24.61
N MET A 54 12.95 12.81 23.36
CA MET A 54 14.22 13.29 22.84
C MET A 54 14.12 14.77 22.49
N THR A 55 15.25 15.47 22.64
CA THR A 55 15.45 16.84 22.14
C THR A 55 16.29 16.77 20.88
N SER A 56 15.89 17.50 19.84
CA SER A 56 16.64 17.61 18.59
C SER A 56 18.02 18.26 18.83
N VAL A 57 19.00 17.79 18.08
CA VAL A 57 20.36 18.37 17.99
C VAL A 57 20.59 18.76 16.54
N GLU A 58 20.48 20.06 16.25
CA GLU A 58 20.51 20.58 14.88
C GLU A 58 21.86 20.39 14.19
N ASP A 59 22.96 20.43 14.97
CA ASP A 59 24.33 20.29 14.43
C ASP A 59 24.51 18.99 13.62
N GLY A 60 23.87 17.89 14.03
CA GLY A 60 23.92 16.63 13.30
C GLY A 60 23.28 16.71 11.92
N PHE A 61 22.13 17.39 11.83
CA PHE A 61 21.47 17.62 10.54
C PHE A 61 22.27 18.54 9.64
N ILE A 62 22.80 19.65 10.18
CA ILE A 62 23.55 20.65 9.44
C ILE A 62 24.89 20.08 8.92
N ASN A 63 25.59 19.28 9.73
CA ASN A 63 26.93 18.80 9.39
C ASN A 63 26.92 17.45 8.65
N CYS A 64 25.81 16.72 8.62
CA CYS A 64 25.69 15.43 7.93
C CYS A 64 24.63 15.46 6.84
N ALA A 65 23.35 15.62 7.22
CA ALA A 65 22.24 15.44 6.28
C ALA A 65 22.20 16.52 5.19
N CYS A 66 22.36 17.80 5.57
CA CYS A 66 22.36 18.89 4.60
C CYS A 66 23.47 18.77 3.54
N PRO A 67 24.75 18.54 3.90
CA PRO A 67 25.80 18.31 2.91
C PRO A 67 25.57 17.08 2.03
N ALA A 68 25.00 15.99 2.58
CA ALA A 68 24.67 14.79 1.81
C ALA A 68 23.60 15.06 0.75
N ILE A 69 22.54 15.79 1.11
CA ILE A 69 21.48 16.19 0.18
C ILE A 69 22.07 17.10 -0.92
N MET A 70 22.83 18.12 -0.55
CA MET A 70 23.46 19.02 -1.51
C MET A 70 24.39 18.28 -2.48
N LYS A 71 25.21 17.36 -1.98
CA LYS A 71 26.09 16.53 -2.82
C LYS A 71 25.29 15.70 -3.80
N HIS A 72 24.20 15.05 -3.35
CA HIS A 72 23.32 14.27 -4.21
C HIS A 72 22.72 15.13 -5.33
N LEU A 73 22.16 16.28 -5.00
CA LEU A 73 21.58 17.21 -5.98
C LEU A 73 22.59 17.67 -7.03
N MET A 74 23.86 17.82 -6.65
CA MET A 74 24.94 18.25 -7.56
C MET A 74 25.48 17.13 -8.44
N THR A 75 25.46 15.87 -7.98
CA THR A 75 26.22 14.78 -8.62
C THR A 75 25.37 13.62 -9.12
N SER A 76 24.18 13.43 -8.58
CA SER A 76 23.41 12.18 -8.74
C SER A 76 21.91 12.40 -8.78
N ALA A 77 21.41 13.55 -9.24
CA ALA A 77 19.98 13.91 -9.22
C ALA A 77 19.06 12.88 -9.92
N ASP A 78 19.58 12.11 -10.88
CA ASP A 78 18.83 11.05 -11.58
C ASP A 78 18.69 9.76 -10.75
N SER A 79 19.46 9.59 -9.68
CA SER A 79 19.35 8.43 -8.79
C SER A 79 18.25 8.64 -7.74
N VAL A 80 17.88 7.58 -7.02
CA VAL A 80 16.94 7.65 -5.91
C VAL A 80 17.67 8.01 -4.62
N PHE A 81 17.25 9.08 -3.95
CA PHE A 81 17.72 9.40 -2.61
C PHE A 81 16.88 8.66 -1.56
N VAL A 82 17.52 7.93 -0.66
CA VAL A 82 16.83 7.16 0.38
C VAL A 82 16.98 7.84 1.74
N ILE A 83 15.86 8.01 2.43
CA ILE A 83 15.81 8.54 3.81
C ILE A 83 15.19 7.46 4.70
N ASP A 84 15.97 6.94 5.64
CA ASP A 84 15.54 5.85 6.52
C ASP A 84 14.34 6.25 7.37
N GLU A 85 14.37 7.44 7.99
CA GLU A 85 13.23 7.93 8.77
C GLU A 85 13.20 9.46 8.84
N LEU A 86 11.98 10.02 8.71
CA LEU A 86 11.65 11.41 9.04
C LEU A 86 10.64 11.42 10.20
N GLY A 87 10.97 12.13 11.28
CA GLY A 87 10.14 12.19 12.49
C GLY A 87 10.02 13.62 13.04
N TYR A 88 9.88 13.73 14.35
CA TYR A 88 9.72 15.03 15.02
C TYR A 88 11.04 15.73 15.28
N LEU A 89 12.17 15.02 15.27
CA LEU A 89 13.49 15.62 15.55
C LEU A 89 13.87 16.63 14.47
N GLU A 90 13.45 16.39 13.24
CA GLU A 90 13.69 17.24 12.07
C GLU A 90 12.88 18.54 12.11
N SER A 91 11.83 18.58 12.95
CA SER A 91 10.87 19.70 12.96
C SER A 91 11.43 21.01 13.52
N SER A 92 12.57 20.99 14.23
CA SER A 92 13.22 22.20 14.72
C SER A 92 14.33 22.73 13.79
N CYS A 93 14.90 21.88 12.92
CA CYS A 93 16.02 22.26 12.08
C CYS A 93 15.56 22.82 10.72
N ILE A 94 15.35 24.12 10.65
CA ILE A 94 14.88 24.82 9.44
C ILE A 94 15.81 24.58 8.23
N PRO A 95 17.15 24.68 8.33
CA PRO A 95 18.04 24.40 7.21
C PRO A 95 17.85 23.00 6.62
N PHE A 96 17.63 21.99 7.47
CA PHE A 96 17.37 20.63 7.00
C PHE A 96 16.03 20.53 6.26
N GLN A 97 14.96 21.16 6.79
CA GLN A 97 13.64 21.17 6.13
C GLN A 97 13.69 21.83 4.75
N GLU A 98 14.45 22.91 4.59
CA GLU A 98 14.66 23.57 3.29
C GLU A 98 15.39 22.66 2.30
N ASN A 99 16.42 21.95 2.76
CA ASN A 99 17.15 20.97 1.96
C ASN A 99 16.25 19.81 1.52
N ILE A 100 15.39 19.31 2.42
CA ILE A 100 14.40 18.25 2.07
C ILE A 100 13.40 18.76 1.02
N LYS A 101 12.90 19.98 1.14
CA LYS A 101 12.01 20.58 0.12
C LYS A 101 12.71 20.65 -1.24
N SER A 102 13.94 21.16 -1.27
CA SER A 102 14.75 21.21 -2.49
C SER A 102 15.02 19.81 -3.07
N LEU A 103 15.26 18.82 -2.22
CA LEU A 103 15.46 17.43 -2.63
C LEU A 103 14.18 16.85 -3.29
N LEU A 104 13.02 17.06 -2.66
CA LEU A 104 11.73 16.61 -3.18
C LEU A 104 11.35 17.29 -4.50
N ASP A 105 11.76 18.53 -4.71
CA ASP A 105 11.49 19.29 -5.95
C ASP A 105 12.39 18.86 -7.13
N ASN A 106 13.57 18.30 -6.86
CA ASN A 106 14.61 18.11 -7.87
C ASN A 106 15.12 16.66 -8.00
N SER A 107 14.63 15.72 -7.21
CA SER A 107 15.12 14.34 -7.21
C SER A 107 14.03 13.33 -6.88
N ARG A 108 14.27 12.06 -7.21
CA ARG A 108 13.43 10.94 -6.77
C ARG A 108 13.80 10.54 -5.36
N VAL A 109 12.83 10.51 -4.46
CA VAL A 109 13.06 10.22 -3.04
C VAL A 109 12.24 9.01 -2.60
N LEU A 110 12.86 8.11 -1.85
CA LEU A 110 12.18 7.08 -1.07
C LEU A 110 12.43 7.37 0.40
N ALA A 111 11.38 7.65 1.16
CA ALA A 111 11.51 8.00 2.57
C ALA A 111 10.53 7.22 3.45
N VAL A 112 10.96 6.87 4.66
CA VAL A 112 10.06 6.44 5.73
C VAL A 112 9.67 7.68 6.54
N ILE A 113 8.36 7.87 6.76
CA ILE A 113 7.83 8.98 7.56
C ILE A 113 7.08 8.41 8.75
N ARG A 114 7.41 8.86 9.96
CA ARG A 114 6.65 8.47 11.17
C ARG A 114 5.19 8.92 11.10
N LYS A 115 4.30 8.09 11.66
CA LYS A 115 2.88 8.41 11.87
C LYS A 115 2.71 9.44 13.00
N GLN A 116 3.25 10.62 12.77
CA GLN A 116 3.19 11.78 13.67
C GLN A 116 2.70 12.98 12.88
N SER A 117 2.11 13.95 13.58
CA SER A 117 1.73 15.23 13.00
C SER A 117 2.70 16.30 13.50
N THR A 118 3.42 16.90 12.57
CA THR A 118 4.17 18.15 12.74
C THR A 118 3.99 18.96 11.46
N GLU A 119 4.12 20.29 11.55
CA GLU A 119 3.95 21.15 10.38
C GLU A 119 4.85 20.71 9.21
N PHE A 120 6.09 20.31 9.50
CA PHE A 120 7.04 19.81 8.51
C PHE A 120 6.56 18.51 7.85
N LEU A 121 6.24 17.48 8.65
CA LEU A 121 5.80 16.17 8.12
C LEU A 121 4.48 16.28 7.35
N ASP A 122 3.56 17.08 7.86
CA ASP A 122 2.26 17.28 7.22
C ASP A 122 2.39 18.06 5.91
N SER A 123 3.37 18.97 5.81
CA SER A 123 3.70 19.66 4.56
C SER A 123 4.20 18.69 3.48
N ILE A 124 4.98 17.66 3.85
CA ILE A 124 5.44 16.61 2.93
C ILE A 124 4.27 15.72 2.52
N LYS A 125 3.49 15.24 3.50
CA LYS A 125 2.37 14.31 3.25
C LYS A 125 1.28 14.92 2.37
N SER A 126 1.09 16.25 2.43
CA SER A 126 0.07 16.97 1.65
C SER A 126 0.51 17.31 0.23
N ARG A 127 1.76 17.05 -0.15
CA ARG A 127 2.24 17.32 -1.52
C ARG A 127 1.52 16.43 -2.53
N SER A 128 1.16 17.00 -3.66
CA SER A 128 0.51 16.28 -4.75
C SER A 128 1.45 15.34 -5.53
N ASP A 129 2.77 15.54 -5.40
CA ASP A 129 3.83 14.74 -6.02
C ASP A 129 4.40 13.66 -5.08
N VAL A 130 3.79 13.43 -3.91
CA VAL A 130 4.15 12.40 -2.96
C VAL A 130 3.12 11.27 -2.97
N LEU A 131 3.56 10.04 -3.20
CA LEU A 131 2.79 8.83 -2.95
C LEU A 131 3.01 8.38 -1.50
N LEU A 132 1.99 8.56 -0.66
CA LEU A 132 2.02 8.09 0.72
C LEU A 132 1.44 6.68 0.82
N ILE A 133 2.23 5.73 1.35
CA ILE A 133 1.81 4.34 1.60
C ILE A 133 1.84 4.09 3.10
N ASP A 134 0.69 3.76 3.69
CA ASP A 134 0.62 3.30 5.08
C ASP A 134 1.02 1.83 5.16
N ILE A 135 2.21 1.53 5.69
CA ILE A 135 2.73 0.17 5.75
C ILE A 135 1.98 -0.74 6.74
N ASP A 136 1.27 -0.18 7.73
CA ASP A 136 0.46 -0.97 8.67
C ASP A 136 -0.91 -1.32 8.09
N ASN A 137 -1.38 -0.56 7.09
CA ASN A 137 -2.69 -0.69 6.46
C ASN A 137 -2.61 -0.53 4.93
N THR A 138 -1.57 -1.09 4.32
CA THR A 138 -1.22 -0.82 2.91
C THR A 138 -2.38 -1.07 1.95
N PHE A 139 -3.14 -2.14 2.16
CA PHE A 139 -4.18 -2.57 1.23
C PHE A 139 -5.60 -2.38 1.77
N SER A 140 -5.78 -1.71 2.91
CA SER A 140 -7.08 -1.47 3.55
C SER A 140 -8.06 -0.62 2.72
N SER A 141 -7.61 -0.02 1.62
CA SER A 141 -8.48 0.65 0.64
C SER A 141 -8.99 -0.28 -0.46
N ILE A 142 -8.61 -1.55 -0.46
CA ILE A 142 -9.02 -2.56 -1.44
C ILE A 142 -9.80 -3.66 -0.73
N SER A 143 -10.93 -4.09 -1.32
CA SER A 143 -11.66 -5.28 -0.89
C SER A 143 -11.47 -6.41 -1.90
N CYS A 144 -11.50 -7.67 -1.43
CA CYS A 144 -11.26 -8.86 -2.26
C CYS A 144 -12.52 -9.72 -2.36
N ILE A 145 -12.91 -10.07 -3.59
CA ILE A 145 -13.96 -11.04 -3.89
C ILE A 145 -13.33 -12.29 -4.50
N ILE A 146 -13.35 -13.39 -3.76
CA ILE A 146 -12.93 -14.71 -4.23
C ILE A 146 -14.06 -15.32 -5.07
N MET A 147 -13.80 -15.51 -6.37
CA MET A 147 -14.76 -15.98 -7.35
C MET A 147 -14.78 -17.51 -7.40
N ALA A 148 -15.76 -18.15 -6.77
CA ALA A 148 -15.80 -19.59 -6.54
C ALA A 148 -17.10 -20.29 -7.01
N SER A 149 -17.78 -19.78 -8.06
CA SER A 149 -19.06 -20.31 -8.54
C SER A 149 -18.97 -21.08 -9.86
N GLY A 150 -17.78 -21.42 -10.32
CA GLY A 150 -17.58 -22.18 -11.56
C GLY A 150 -18.22 -23.58 -11.49
N MET A 151 -18.96 -23.98 -12.52
CA MET A 151 -19.68 -25.28 -12.54
C MET A 151 -18.81 -26.50 -12.83
N SER A 152 -17.52 -26.32 -13.11
CA SER A 152 -16.54 -27.41 -13.36
C SER A 152 -17.01 -28.50 -14.38
N LYS A 153 -17.91 -28.18 -15.33
CA LYS A 153 -18.59 -29.13 -16.22
C LYS A 153 -17.65 -30.11 -16.95
N ARG A 154 -16.43 -29.67 -17.28
CA ARG A 154 -15.43 -30.48 -17.98
C ARG A 154 -14.59 -31.35 -17.04
N PHE A 155 -14.62 -31.09 -15.73
CA PHE A 155 -13.81 -31.77 -14.74
C PHE A 155 -14.54 -32.97 -14.09
N GLY A 156 -15.87 -33.05 -14.27
CA GLY A 156 -16.71 -34.13 -13.73
C GLY A 156 -17.04 -34.00 -12.24
N THR A 157 -16.21 -33.31 -11.47
CA THR A 157 -16.40 -32.98 -10.06
C THR A 157 -16.12 -31.51 -9.83
N ASN A 158 -16.32 -31.01 -8.61
CA ASN A 158 -15.97 -29.63 -8.28
C ASN A 158 -14.44 -29.45 -8.30
N LYS A 159 -13.88 -28.87 -9.36
CA LYS A 159 -12.44 -28.69 -9.51
C LYS A 159 -11.80 -27.84 -8.38
N LEU A 160 -12.58 -27.00 -7.70
CA LEU A 160 -12.09 -26.14 -6.62
C LEU A 160 -11.70 -26.94 -5.37
N LEU A 161 -12.19 -28.20 -5.27
CA LEU A 161 -11.82 -29.17 -4.25
C LEU A 161 -10.60 -30.03 -4.65
N ALA A 162 -10.10 -29.88 -5.88
CA ALA A 162 -8.89 -30.62 -6.31
C ALA A 162 -7.68 -30.16 -5.51
N SER A 163 -6.86 -31.14 -5.10
CA SER A 163 -5.65 -30.90 -4.31
C SER A 163 -4.55 -30.24 -5.14
N PHE A 164 -3.91 -29.25 -4.58
CA PHE A 164 -2.73 -28.58 -5.10
C PHE A 164 -1.85 -28.11 -3.93
N ASN A 165 -0.62 -28.62 -3.82
CA ASN A 165 0.35 -28.28 -2.75
C ASN A 165 -0.25 -28.42 -1.34
N ASN A 166 -0.84 -29.58 -1.03
CA ASN A 166 -1.45 -29.94 0.26
C ASN A 166 -2.74 -29.20 0.65
N ASN A 167 -3.23 -28.30 -0.18
CA ASN A 167 -4.52 -27.61 -0.01
C ASN A 167 -5.41 -27.87 -1.22
N THR A 168 -6.69 -27.58 -1.12
CA THR A 168 -7.56 -27.47 -2.30
C THR A 168 -7.26 -26.17 -3.09
N LEU A 169 -7.67 -26.10 -4.34
CA LEU A 169 -7.56 -24.87 -5.12
C LEU A 169 -8.25 -23.70 -4.43
N PHE A 170 -9.39 -23.97 -3.78
CA PHE A 170 -10.14 -22.93 -3.09
C PHE A 170 -9.43 -22.45 -1.81
N GLU A 171 -8.90 -23.36 -1.00
CA GLU A 171 -8.09 -22.99 0.18
C GLU A 171 -6.84 -22.21 -0.20
N ASN A 172 -6.19 -22.54 -1.32
CA ASN A 172 -5.07 -21.74 -1.83
C ASN A 172 -5.50 -20.30 -2.17
N ALA A 173 -6.68 -20.10 -2.78
CA ALA A 173 -7.20 -18.77 -3.05
C ALA A 173 -7.53 -18.00 -1.75
N ILE A 174 -8.09 -18.66 -0.74
CA ILE A 174 -8.33 -18.08 0.59
C ILE A 174 -7.00 -17.65 1.22
N ASN A 175 -5.99 -18.52 1.21
CA ASN A 175 -4.68 -18.25 1.81
C ASN A 175 -3.98 -17.06 1.14
N ILE A 176 -4.10 -16.92 -0.18
CA ILE A 176 -3.56 -15.77 -0.92
C ILE A 176 -4.35 -14.50 -0.58
N GLY A 177 -5.68 -14.57 -0.53
CA GLY A 177 -6.54 -13.45 -0.17
C GLY A 177 -6.31 -12.92 1.24
N ARG A 178 -6.03 -13.81 2.20
CA ARG A 178 -5.71 -13.43 3.58
C ARG A 178 -4.33 -12.81 3.75
N PHE A 179 -3.39 -13.25 2.95
CA PHE A 179 -2.01 -12.74 3.07
C PHE A 179 -1.91 -11.25 2.76
N VAL A 180 -2.84 -10.73 1.97
CA VAL A 180 -2.97 -9.30 1.69
C VAL A 180 -4.02 -8.75 2.64
N ASP A 181 -3.65 -7.79 3.47
CA ASP A 181 -4.52 -7.17 4.48
C ASP A 181 -5.54 -6.24 3.79
N PHE A 182 -6.54 -6.86 3.16
CA PHE A 182 -7.65 -6.15 2.51
C PHE A 182 -8.63 -5.58 3.53
N CYS A 183 -9.37 -4.54 3.14
CA CYS A 183 -10.48 -4.00 3.92
C CYS A 183 -11.52 -5.08 4.27
N GLU A 184 -11.92 -5.86 3.28
CA GLU A 184 -12.79 -7.03 3.42
C GLU A 184 -12.37 -8.09 2.40
N THR A 185 -12.36 -9.36 2.82
CA THR A 185 -12.25 -10.51 1.92
C THR A 185 -13.49 -11.38 2.06
N LEU A 186 -14.16 -11.62 0.94
CA LEU A 186 -15.34 -12.50 0.90
C LEU A 186 -15.27 -13.46 -0.27
N ALA A 187 -15.95 -14.59 -0.15
CA ALA A 187 -16.12 -15.56 -1.22
C ALA A 187 -17.55 -15.55 -1.76
N VAL A 188 -17.71 -15.74 -3.08
CA VAL A 188 -19.01 -15.92 -3.72
C VAL A 188 -19.05 -17.30 -4.37
N THR A 189 -19.94 -18.18 -3.91
CA THR A 189 -20.03 -19.56 -4.36
C THR A 189 -21.47 -20.06 -4.50
N ARG A 190 -21.63 -21.15 -5.26
CA ARG A 190 -22.87 -21.93 -5.34
C ARG A 190 -22.77 -23.31 -4.67
N HIS A 191 -21.57 -23.70 -4.23
CA HIS A 191 -21.24 -25.03 -3.76
C HIS A 191 -21.28 -25.09 -2.24
N ASP A 192 -22.05 -26.04 -1.70
CA ASP A 192 -22.20 -26.20 -0.24
C ASP A 192 -20.89 -26.58 0.45
N GLU A 193 -20.06 -27.38 -0.20
CA GLU A 193 -18.77 -27.81 0.32
C GLU A 193 -17.82 -26.59 0.51
N LEU A 194 -17.90 -25.61 -0.40
CA LEU A 194 -17.08 -24.41 -0.28
C LEU A 194 -17.60 -23.45 0.80
N VAL A 195 -18.91 -23.46 1.07
CA VAL A 195 -19.48 -22.71 2.22
C VAL A 195 -18.92 -23.26 3.52
N GLN A 196 -18.86 -24.59 3.69
CA GLN A 196 -18.28 -25.23 4.89
C GLN A 196 -16.79 -24.87 5.07
N ILE A 197 -16.02 -24.84 3.98
CA ILE A 197 -14.61 -24.38 4.03
C ILE A 197 -14.56 -22.90 4.47
N CYS A 198 -15.41 -22.04 3.95
CA CYS A 198 -15.45 -20.62 4.35
C CYS A 198 -15.76 -20.46 5.84
N GLU A 199 -16.67 -21.27 6.40
CA GLU A 199 -17.00 -21.27 7.83
C GLU A 199 -15.80 -21.69 8.68
N GLN A 200 -15.13 -22.79 8.30
CA GLN A 200 -13.92 -23.29 8.98
C GLN A 200 -12.79 -22.26 8.93
N GLU A 201 -12.65 -21.62 7.80
CA GLU A 201 -11.63 -20.62 7.54
C GLU A 201 -12.04 -19.20 7.98
N HIS A 202 -13.20 -19.01 8.59
CA HIS A 202 -13.73 -17.70 9.03
C HIS A 202 -13.71 -16.62 7.93
N ILE A 203 -14.04 -17.01 6.69
CA ILE A 203 -14.19 -16.11 5.55
C ILE A 203 -15.68 -15.86 5.32
N HIS A 204 -16.04 -14.60 5.12
CA HIS A 204 -17.41 -14.25 4.75
C HIS A 204 -17.79 -14.91 3.43
N CYS A 205 -18.93 -15.59 3.39
CA CYS A 205 -19.36 -16.34 2.21
C CYS A 205 -20.78 -15.93 1.75
N ILE A 206 -20.92 -15.67 0.45
CA ILE A 206 -22.20 -15.46 -0.20
C ILE A 206 -22.54 -16.71 -1.00
N LYS A 207 -23.50 -17.51 -0.51
CA LYS A 207 -24.09 -18.62 -1.27
C LYS A 207 -25.19 -18.11 -2.20
N HIS A 208 -25.22 -18.61 -3.45
CA HIS A 208 -26.24 -18.26 -4.41
C HIS A 208 -26.59 -19.39 -5.37
N ASN A 209 -27.77 -19.29 -6.04
CA ASN A 209 -28.22 -20.22 -7.08
C ASN A 209 -28.41 -19.51 -8.42
N MET A 210 -27.88 -18.30 -8.59
CA MET A 210 -28.04 -17.49 -9.79
C MET A 210 -27.35 -18.14 -10.99
N PRO A 211 -27.94 -18.11 -12.20
CA PRO A 211 -27.40 -18.89 -13.33
C PRO A 211 -26.19 -18.27 -14.02
N TYR A 212 -26.03 -16.95 -13.95
CA TYR A 212 -25.02 -16.26 -14.76
C TYR A 212 -23.76 -15.89 -13.99
N ARG A 213 -22.65 -15.81 -14.72
CA ARG A 213 -21.35 -15.42 -14.15
C ARG A 213 -21.36 -14.00 -13.58
N ASN A 214 -22.07 -13.09 -14.24
CA ASN A 214 -22.15 -11.69 -13.81
C ASN A 214 -22.94 -11.52 -12.50
N ASP A 215 -23.77 -12.48 -12.13
CA ASP A 215 -24.48 -12.47 -10.85
C ASP A 215 -23.52 -12.54 -9.66
N MET A 216 -22.42 -13.30 -9.77
CA MET A 216 -21.38 -13.33 -8.74
C MET A 216 -20.77 -11.95 -8.49
N VAL A 217 -20.48 -11.24 -9.59
CA VAL A 217 -19.90 -9.89 -9.52
C VAL A 217 -20.87 -8.97 -8.78
N ARG A 218 -22.13 -8.93 -9.19
CA ARG A 218 -23.18 -8.11 -8.58
C ARG A 218 -23.38 -8.41 -7.09
N LEU A 219 -23.43 -9.68 -6.72
CA LEU A 219 -23.61 -10.11 -5.32
C LEU A 219 -22.42 -9.67 -4.45
N GLY A 220 -21.20 -9.90 -4.91
CA GLY A 220 -19.98 -9.51 -4.19
C GLY A 220 -19.85 -8.00 -4.03
N VAL A 221 -20.02 -7.24 -5.13
CA VAL A 221 -19.98 -5.78 -5.11
C VAL A 221 -21.06 -5.20 -4.19
N SER A 222 -22.33 -5.67 -4.33
CA SER A 222 -23.43 -5.22 -3.47
C SER A 222 -23.15 -5.42 -1.98
N ARG A 223 -22.50 -6.54 -1.62
CA ARG A 223 -22.15 -6.82 -0.23
C ARG A 223 -21.09 -5.84 0.29
N ILE A 224 -20.01 -5.64 -0.46
CA ILE A 224 -18.94 -4.69 -0.09
C ILE A 224 -19.52 -3.28 0.07
N LEU A 225 -20.34 -2.80 -0.86
CA LEU A 225 -20.93 -1.46 -0.78
C LEU A 225 -21.85 -1.29 0.43
N LYS A 226 -22.59 -2.33 0.82
CA LYS A 226 -23.42 -2.30 2.04
C LYS A 226 -22.59 -2.17 3.31
N GLU A 227 -21.46 -2.86 3.41
CA GLU A 227 -20.58 -2.78 4.58
C GLU A 227 -19.83 -1.43 4.63
N THR A 228 -19.35 -0.95 3.48
CA THR A 228 -18.72 0.39 3.39
C THR A 228 -19.67 1.49 3.89
N ASN A 229 -20.95 1.40 3.58
CA ASN A 229 -21.96 2.35 4.05
C ASN A 229 -22.26 2.22 5.55
N ARG A 230 -22.10 1.05 6.15
CA ARG A 230 -22.32 0.80 7.58
C ARG A 230 -21.13 1.27 8.43
N HIS A 231 -19.91 1.06 7.96
CA HIS A 231 -18.68 1.37 8.64
C HIS A 231 -17.97 2.52 7.92
N LYS A 232 -18.25 3.77 8.32
CA LYS A 232 -17.62 4.98 7.75
C LYS A 232 -16.09 5.00 7.79
N SER A 233 -15.45 4.08 8.50
CA SER A 233 -14.00 3.95 8.62
C SER A 233 -13.34 3.18 7.47
N CYS A 234 -14.12 2.48 6.63
CA CYS A 234 -13.58 1.65 5.54
C CYS A 234 -14.15 2.14 4.19
N CYS A 235 -13.39 3.00 3.52
CA CYS A 235 -13.72 3.46 2.16
C CYS A 235 -13.01 2.56 1.15
N THR A 236 -13.68 1.55 0.62
CA THR A 236 -13.14 0.71 -0.45
C THR A 236 -13.00 1.52 -1.74
N GLN A 237 -11.75 1.79 -2.13
CA GLN A 237 -11.41 2.51 -3.37
C GLN A 237 -11.29 1.57 -4.57
N GLY A 238 -11.05 0.28 -4.32
CA GLY A 238 -10.91 -0.75 -5.34
C GLY A 238 -11.48 -2.10 -4.90
N ILE A 239 -12.04 -2.84 -5.86
CA ILE A 239 -12.48 -4.22 -5.65
C ILE A 239 -11.65 -5.14 -6.52
N LEU A 240 -10.92 -6.05 -5.87
CA LEU A 240 -10.17 -7.13 -6.49
C LEU A 240 -11.08 -8.34 -6.71
N PHE A 241 -11.10 -8.87 -7.93
CA PHE A 241 -11.72 -10.14 -8.27
C PHE A 241 -10.64 -11.20 -8.40
N LEU A 242 -10.61 -12.13 -7.44
CA LEU A 242 -9.64 -13.23 -7.35
C LEU A 242 -10.28 -14.54 -7.80
N PRO A 243 -9.89 -15.10 -8.96
CA PRO A 243 -10.35 -16.43 -9.36
C PRO A 243 -9.77 -17.51 -8.43
N SER A 244 -10.60 -18.43 -7.98
CA SER A 244 -10.19 -19.54 -7.11
C SER A 244 -9.61 -20.75 -7.84
N ASP A 245 -9.57 -20.71 -9.19
CA ASP A 245 -9.09 -21.81 -10.02
C ASP A 245 -7.72 -21.53 -10.68
N GLN A 246 -6.99 -20.57 -10.16
CA GLN A 246 -5.65 -20.16 -10.65
C GLN A 246 -4.58 -20.36 -9.56
N PRO A 247 -4.12 -21.60 -9.32
CA PRO A 247 -3.25 -21.92 -8.20
C PRO A 247 -1.82 -21.37 -8.31
N LEU A 248 -1.43 -20.88 -9.50
CA LEU A 248 -0.09 -20.32 -9.74
C LEU A 248 0.01 -18.81 -9.44
N ILE A 249 -1.07 -18.16 -9.04
CA ILE A 249 -1.01 -16.79 -8.56
C ILE A 249 -0.20 -16.79 -7.26
N THR A 250 0.85 -15.97 -7.21
CA THR A 250 1.69 -15.84 -6.01
C THR A 250 1.24 -14.66 -5.16
N LYS A 251 1.55 -14.73 -3.86
CA LYS A 251 1.35 -13.62 -2.91
C LYS A 251 2.02 -12.34 -3.41
N THR A 252 3.26 -12.45 -3.86
CA THR A 252 4.03 -11.32 -4.41
C THR A 252 3.36 -10.69 -5.63
N SER A 253 2.88 -11.51 -6.57
CA SER A 253 2.18 -10.99 -7.76
C SER A 253 0.91 -10.23 -7.38
N LEU A 254 0.18 -10.71 -6.36
CA LEU A 254 -1.02 -10.05 -5.87
C LEU A 254 -0.70 -8.73 -5.16
N GLN A 255 0.32 -8.72 -4.31
CA GLN A 255 0.79 -7.50 -3.63
C GLN A 255 1.25 -6.44 -4.65
N LEU A 256 2.05 -6.83 -5.65
CA LEU A 256 2.48 -5.92 -6.71
C LEU A 256 1.30 -5.35 -7.50
N LEU A 257 0.29 -6.17 -7.82
CA LEU A 257 -0.92 -5.70 -8.47
C LEU A 257 -1.65 -4.65 -7.62
N CYS A 258 -1.78 -4.89 -6.31
CA CYS A 258 -2.40 -3.95 -5.38
C CYS A 258 -1.59 -2.65 -5.23
N LEU A 259 -0.26 -2.74 -5.14
CA LEU A 259 0.60 -1.55 -5.10
C LEU A 259 0.49 -0.72 -6.38
N LEU A 260 0.49 -1.35 -7.54
CA LEU A 260 0.26 -0.67 -8.83
C LEU A 260 -1.12 -0.02 -8.89
N PHE A 261 -2.15 -0.68 -8.35
CA PHE A 261 -3.48 -0.09 -8.26
C PHE A 261 -3.48 1.16 -7.38
N ILE A 262 -2.88 1.11 -6.19
CA ILE A 262 -2.75 2.26 -5.29
C ILE A 262 -1.98 3.39 -5.98
N TYR A 263 -0.87 3.08 -6.63
CA TYR A 263 -0.05 4.04 -7.35
C TYR A 263 -0.83 4.77 -8.45
N TYR A 264 -1.50 4.03 -9.34
CA TYR A 264 -2.24 4.63 -10.46
C TYR A 264 -3.56 5.30 -10.07
N ASN A 265 -4.09 5.01 -8.88
CA ASN A 265 -5.36 5.56 -8.41
C ASN A 265 -5.19 6.52 -7.22
N SER A 266 -3.95 6.84 -6.82
CA SER A 266 -3.65 7.88 -5.85
C SER A 266 -3.86 9.28 -6.43
N SER A 267 -3.99 10.28 -5.56
CA SER A 267 -4.06 11.70 -5.93
C SER A 267 -2.81 12.18 -6.69
N TYR A 268 -1.66 11.50 -6.51
CA TYR A 268 -0.42 11.73 -7.25
C TYR A 268 -0.62 11.72 -8.77
N PHE A 269 -1.36 10.74 -9.30
CA PHE A 269 -1.61 10.63 -10.75
C PHE A 269 -2.65 11.64 -11.26
N ALA A 270 -3.56 12.09 -10.40
CA ALA A 270 -4.57 13.06 -10.77
C ALA A 270 -3.99 14.45 -11.13
N CYS A 271 -2.91 14.84 -10.45
CA CYS A 271 -2.27 16.14 -10.64
C CYS A 271 -1.32 16.20 -11.85
N ASN A 272 -0.77 15.06 -12.27
CA ASN A 272 0.22 14.97 -13.35
C ASN A 272 -0.37 14.67 -14.73
N SER A 273 -1.67 14.39 -14.83
CA SER A 273 -2.36 14.25 -16.11
C SER A 273 -2.69 15.65 -16.65
N THR A 274 -2.14 16.01 -17.83
CA THR A 274 -2.23 17.32 -18.48
C THR A 274 -3.63 17.72 -18.98
N ASP A 275 -4.66 16.95 -18.70
CA ASP A 275 -6.06 17.29 -19.05
C ASP A 275 -6.69 18.20 -17.98
N LYS A 276 -6.35 19.51 -18.08
CA LYS A 276 -6.98 20.59 -17.29
C LYS A 276 -8.36 20.97 -17.86
N SER A 277 -9.30 20.06 -17.95
CA SER A 277 -10.68 20.40 -18.30
C SER A 277 -11.69 19.58 -17.52
N SER A 278 -11.93 19.98 -16.28
CA SER A 278 -13.24 19.74 -15.65
C SER A 278 -13.40 20.59 -14.39
N ASN A 279 -14.49 21.34 -14.35
CA ASN A 279 -14.94 22.20 -13.26
C ASN A 279 -14.98 21.47 -11.91
N ALA A 280 -14.43 22.14 -10.89
CA ALA A 280 -14.54 21.76 -9.51
C ALA A 280 -16.01 21.79 -9.05
N ASN A 281 -16.67 20.64 -9.04
CA ASN A 281 -17.83 20.38 -8.20
C ASN A 281 -17.92 18.88 -7.85
N ASN A 282 -17.64 18.59 -6.59
CA ASN A 282 -18.06 17.44 -5.81
C ASN A 282 -18.21 16.09 -6.55
N ASN A 283 -17.10 15.38 -6.75
CA ASN A 283 -17.12 13.92 -6.69
C ASN A 283 -15.69 13.43 -6.40
N TYR A 284 -15.52 12.71 -5.29
CA TYR A 284 -14.25 12.13 -4.80
C TYR A 284 -13.66 11.05 -5.72
N PHE A 285 -14.16 10.91 -6.95
CA PHE A 285 -13.68 9.91 -7.90
C PHE A 285 -12.83 10.57 -8.98
N ASN A 286 -11.56 10.23 -8.96
CA ASN A 286 -10.62 10.64 -9.99
C ASN A 286 -11.04 10.01 -11.34
N ASN A 287 -11.42 10.83 -12.33
CA ASN A 287 -11.80 10.38 -13.67
C ASN A 287 -10.69 9.61 -14.41
N ASN A 288 -9.44 9.72 -13.96
CA ASN A 288 -8.27 9.03 -14.50
C ASN A 288 -7.95 7.69 -13.82
N SER A 289 -8.77 7.22 -12.87
CA SER A 289 -8.54 5.96 -12.17
C SER A 289 -8.40 4.79 -13.15
N LYS A 290 -7.43 3.90 -12.94
CA LYS A 290 -7.09 2.79 -13.84
C LYS A 290 -7.59 1.46 -13.31
N ILE A 291 -8.14 0.62 -14.19
CA ILE A 291 -8.32 -0.81 -13.94
C ILE A 291 -6.94 -1.45 -14.01
N CYS A 292 -6.56 -2.20 -12.96
CA CYS A 292 -5.30 -2.93 -12.91
C CYS A 292 -5.56 -4.44 -12.98
N ARG A 293 -4.76 -5.17 -13.77
CA ARG A 293 -4.90 -6.61 -13.92
C ARG A 293 -3.56 -7.28 -14.17
N LEU A 294 -3.44 -8.54 -13.77
CA LEU A 294 -2.28 -9.34 -14.16
C LEU A 294 -2.33 -9.63 -15.67
N ALA A 295 -1.15 -9.74 -16.26
CA ALA A 295 -0.98 -10.15 -17.64
C ALA A 295 0.18 -11.17 -17.73
N PHE A 296 0.11 -12.08 -18.70
CA PHE A 296 1.18 -13.01 -19.02
C PHE A 296 1.54 -12.86 -20.49
N ASN A 297 2.80 -12.59 -20.79
CA ASN A 297 3.31 -12.34 -22.14
C ASN A 297 2.43 -11.34 -22.92
N GLY A 298 2.06 -10.21 -22.30
CA GLY A 298 1.22 -9.19 -22.91
C GLY A 298 -0.28 -9.54 -22.99
N THR A 299 -0.68 -10.77 -22.67
CA THR A 299 -2.08 -11.19 -22.68
C THR A 299 -2.73 -10.87 -21.33
N PRO A 300 -3.76 -10.01 -21.32
CA PRO A 300 -4.49 -9.65 -20.09
C PRO A 300 -5.18 -10.86 -19.46
N GLY A 301 -4.96 -11.07 -18.14
CA GLY A 301 -5.52 -12.17 -17.36
C GLY A 301 -6.26 -11.70 -16.11
N SER A 302 -6.32 -12.56 -15.13
CA SER A 302 -6.85 -12.32 -13.78
C SER A 302 -5.74 -12.59 -12.75
N PRO A 303 -5.81 -12.06 -11.54
CA PRO A 303 -6.84 -11.18 -10.95
C PRO A 303 -6.93 -9.79 -11.59
N VAL A 304 -8.04 -9.10 -11.31
CA VAL A 304 -8.29 -7.73 -11.78
C VAL A 304 -8.85 -6.88 -10.64
N ILE A 305 -8.41 -5.62 -10.55
CA ILE A 305 -8.92 -4.63 -9.59
C ILE A 305 -9.65 -3.55 -10.37
N PHE A 306 -10.90 -3.32 -10.01
CA PHE A 306 -11.72 -2.22 -10.53
C PHE A 306 -11.77 -1.09 -9.51
N PRO A 307 -11.45 0.15 -9.90
CA PRO A 307 -11.64 1.31 -9.04
C PRO A 307 -13.13 1.66 -8.85
N ALA A 308 -13.41 2.39 -7.78
CA ALA A 308 -14.76 2.70 -7.32
C ALA A 308 -15.66 3.34 -8.39
N ARG A 309 -15.09 4.08 -9.34
CA ARG A 309 -15.87 4.69 -10.45
C ARG A 309 -16.61 3.68 -11.33
N TYR A 310 -16.21 2.40 -11.33
CA TYR A 310 -16.85 1.34 -12.12
C TYR A 310 -17.86 0.51 -11.31
N TYR A 311 -18.15 0.87 -10.05
CA TYR A 311 -19.05 0.04 -9.23
C TYR A 311 -20.49 0.03 -9.78
N ASP A 312 -20.96 1.15 -10.32
CA ASP A 312 -22.28 1.22 -10.94
C ASP A 312 -22.35 0.34 -12.20
N GLU A 313 -21.33 0.34 -13.04
CA GLU A 313 -21.26 -0.54 -14.22
C GLU A 313 -21.17 -2.00 -13.82
N LEU A 314 -20.39 -2.35 -12.76
CA LEU A 314 -20.32 -3.71 -12.25
C LEU A 314 -21.65 -4.20 -11.68
N MET A 315 -22.43 -3.30 -11.04
CA MET A 315 -23.77 -3.60 -10.56
C MET A 315 -24.80 -3.76 -11.68
N ASN A 316 -24.59 -3.10 -12.81
CA ASN A 316 -25.49 -3.11 -13.97
C ASN A 316 -25.02 -4.01 -15.12
N LEU A 317 -24.07 -4.92 -14.87
CA LEU A 317 -23.63 -5.89 -15.87
C LEU A 317 -24.83 -6.67 -16.45
N PRO A 318 -24.89 -6.88 -17.78
CA PRO A 318 -25.98 -7.63 -18.40
C PRO A 318 -25.99 -9.08 -17.91
N GLN A 319 -27.15 -9.73 -18.03
CA GLN A 319 -27.22 -11.17 -17.86
C GLN A 319 -26.45 -11.82 -19.00
N GLY A 320 -25.40 -12.57 -18.69
CA GLY A 320 -24.51 -13.17 -19.70
C GLY A 320 -24.02 -14.54 -19.31
#